data_8564c65cdd593d4a739b5f1d33eca92e
#
_entry.id   8564c65cdd593d4a739b5f1d33eca92e
#
_cell.length_a   1.000
_cell.length_b   1.000
_cell.length_c   1.000
_cell.angle_alpha   90.00
_cell.angle_beta   90.00
_cell.angle_gamma   90.00
#
_symmetry.space_group_name_H-M   'P 1'
#
loop_
_entity.id
_entity.type
_entity.pdbx_description
1 polymer ?
#
loop_
_entity_poly.entity_id
_entity_poly.type
_entity_poly.pdbx_seq_one_letter_code
_entity_poly.pdbx_strand_id
1 'polypeptide(L)'
;EGALLGPSMMPGGSEESWKTLKPIFESIAAKAEGEPCVTHIGLNGAGHFVKMVHNGIEYSDMQLIAESYDLMRRGLGMTPAEIGDVFEEWNKTELDSYLIEITAEVLHQADKKTGKPLVDVIVDHAGMKGTGTWTVQTALSLAVPVTGIAEAVFARGLSSEADLREEAAKQGFNGPDGNLNLTDDEKKAFIEDIRQALYASKIVAYAQGFNEITTAAEEYGWDIDLAAVA
;
A
#
# COMPACT_ATOMS: atom_id res chain seq x y z
N GLU A 1 -10.32 -7.89 11.52
CA GLU A 1 -10.95 -6.59 11.24
C GLU A 1 -12.08 -6.75 10.24
N GLY A 2 -11.85 -7.11 8.99
CA GLY A 2 -12.88 -7.25 7.96
C GLY A 2 -14.04 -8.19 8.32
N ALA A 3 -13.79 -9.24 9.12
CA ALA A 3 -14.86 -10.12 9.61
C ALA A 3 -15.77 -9.45 10.65
N LEU A 4 -15.31 -8.40 11.30
CA LEU A 4 -16.07 -7.66 12.34
C LEU A 4 -16.73 -6.40 11.78
N LEU A 5 -15.98 -5.64 10.99
CA LEU A 5 -16.36 -4.31 10.51
C LEU A 5 -16.91 -4.31 9.07
N GLY A 6 -16.77 -5.43 8.37
CA GLY A 6 -17.12 -5.60 6.97
C GLY A 6 -15.87 -5.49 6.06
N PRO A 7 -15.73 -6.38 5.06
CA PRO A 7 -14.67 -6.29 4.07
C PRO A 7 -15.09 -5.43 2.87
N SER A 8 -14.12 -4.86 2.17
CA SER A 8 -14.30 -4.47 0.77
C SER A 8 -14.31 -5.73 -0.11
N MET A 9 -15.26 -5.86 -1.03
CA MET A 9 -15.49 -7.09 -1.77
C MET A 9 -15.56 -6.86 -3.28
N MET A 10 -14.94 -7.76 -4.02
CA MET A 10 -14.80 -7.71 -5.48
C MET A 10 -15.32 -9.02 -6.11
N PRO A 11 -16.64 -9.31 -6.02
CA PRO A 11 -17.20 -10.54 -6.56
C PRO A 11 -17.15 -10.57 -8.09
N GLY A 12 -16.75 -11.71 -8.63
CA GLY A 12 -16.91 -12.06 -10.03
C GLY A 12 -17.95 -13.18 -10.19
N GLY A 13 -18.34 -13.48 -11.41
CA GLY A 13 -19.27 -14.54 -11.73
C GLY A 13 -20.44 -14.07 -12.61
N SER A 14 -21.48 -14.91 -12.74
CA SER A 14 -22.61 -14.57 -13.59
C SER A 14 -23.49 -13.47 -12.98
N GLU A 15 -24.13 -12.68 -13.83
CA GLU A 15 -25.13 -11.69 -13.45
C GLU A 15 -26.28 -12.29 -12.64
N GLU A 16 -26.68 -13.53 -12.93
CA GLU A 16 -27.72 -14.22 -12.19
C GLU A 16 -27.29 -14.51 -10.75
N SER A 17 -26.09 -14.99 -10.56
CA SER A 17 -25.49 -15.20 -9.23
C SER A 17 -25.37 -13.88 -8.46
N TRP A 18 -24.93 -12.83 -9.13
CA TRP A 18 -24.81 -11.51 -8.53
C TRP A 18 -26.17 -10.98 -8.05
N LYS A 19 -27.21 -11.03 -8.88
CA LYS A 19 -28.57 -10.60 -8.47
C LYS A 19 -29.07 -11.29 -7.21
N THR A 20 -28.72 -12.56 -7.05
CA THR A 20 -29.10 -13.33 -5.85
C THR A 20 -28.28 -12.95 -4.62
N LEU A 21 -26.97 -12.73 -4.78
CA LEU A 21 -26.05 -12.51 -3.66
C LEU A 21 -25.87 -11.05 -3.29
N LYS A 22 -26.17 -10.11 -4.19
CA LYS A 22 -26.01 -8.67 -4.00
C LYS A 22 -26.54 -8.18 -2.65
N PRO A 23 -27.80 -8.45 -2.23
CA PRO A 23 -28.31 -7.94 -0.97
C PRO A 23 -27.54 -8.45 0.25
N ILE A 24 -27.00 -9.68 0.16
CA ILE A 24 -26.20 -10.26 1.23
C ILE A 24 -24.86 -9.55 1.32
N PHE A 25 -24.16 -9.39 0.20
CA PHE A 25 -22.85 -8.75 0.16
C PHE A 25 -22.91 -7.28 0.54
N GLU A 26 -23.90 -6.53 0.06
CA GLU A 26 -24.11 -5.14 0.46
C GLU A 26 -24.38 -4.99 1.96
N SER A 27 -25.03 -5.97 2.58
CA SER A 27 -25.35 -5.94 4.03
C SER A 27 -24.13 -6.15 4.92
N ILE A 28 -23.11 -6.90 4.44
CA ILE A 28 -21.91 -7.28 5.20
C ILE A 28 -20.65 -6.53 4.76
N ALA A 29 -20.71 -5.76 3.67
CA ALA A 29 -19.60 -4.98 3.18
C ALA A 29 -19.21 -3.84 4.13
N ALA A 30 -17.94 -3.47 4.12
CA ALA A 30 -17.49 -2.18 4.64
C ALA A 30 -18.28 -1.04 3.97
N LYS A 31 -18.38 0.09 4.64
CA LYS A 31 -19.06 1.26 4.10
C LYS A 31 -18.11 2.46 4.07
N ALA A 32 -18.07 3.15 2.94
CA ALA A 32 -17.42 4.43 2.78
C ALA A 32 -18.49 5.46 2.41
N GLU A 33 -18.55 6.58 3.12
CA GLU A 33 -19.55 7.63 2.93
C GLU A 33 -21.01 7.14 2.93
N GLY A 34 -21.25 6.00 3.63
CA GLY A 34 -22.57 5.37 3.72
C GLY A 34 -22.88 4.34 2.64
N GLU A 35 -22.08 4.26 1.58
CA GLU A 35 -22.23 3.30 0.50
C GLU A 35 -21.45 2.00 0.77
N PRO A 36 -21.98 0.83 0.38
CA PRO A 36 -21.29 -0.44 0.59
C PRO A 36 -20.12 -0.61 -0.38
N CYS A 37 -18.93 -0.94 0.14
CA CYS A 37 -17.71 -1.20 -0.63
C CYS A 37 -17.78 -2.57 -1.31
N VAL A 38 -18.72 -2.77 -2.21
CA VAL A 38 -18.89 -3.99 -3.00
C VAL A 38 -19.52 -3.68 -4.35
N THR A 39 -18.92 -4.18 -5.41
CA THR A 39 -19.48 -4.12 -6.77
C THR A 39 -19.24 -5.42 -7.50
N HIS A 40 -20.12 -5.77 -8.45
CA HIS A 40 -19.90 -6.90 -9.37
C HIS A 40 -18.84 -6.50 -10.39
N ILE A 41 -17.71 -7.18 -10.36
CA ILE A 41 -16.57 -6.81 -11.19
C ILE A 41 -16.74 -7.30 -12.64
N GLY A 42 -17.35 -8.47 -12.84
CA GLY A 42 -17.51 -9.07 -14.16
C GLY A 42 -17.55 -10.59 -14.14
N LEU A 43 -17.51 -11.19 -15.30
CA LEU A 43 -17.63 -12.64 -15.46
C LEU A 43 -16.39 -13.40 -14.97
N ASN A 44 -16.58 -14.67 -14.68
CA ASN A 44 -15.51 -15.62 -14.36
C ASN A 44 -14.57 -15.14 -13.24
N GLY A 45 -13.27 -15.05 -13.54
CA GLY A 45 -12.20 -14.66 -12.62
C GLY A 45 -11.97 -13.16 -12.47
N ALA A 46 -12.78 -12.30 -13.09
CA ALA A 46 -12.56 -10.84 -13.10
C ALA A 46 -12.41 -10.26 -11.68
N GLY A 47 -13.26 -10.67 -10.73
CA GLY A 47 -13.16 -10.21 -9.35
C GLY A 47 -11.86 -10.62 -8.65
N HIS A 48 -11.41 -11.86 -8.86
CA HIS A 48 -10.11 -12.30 -8.33
C HIS A 48 -8.95 -11.53 -8.95
N PHE A 49 -9.03 -11.22 -10.23
CA PHE A 49 -8.01 -10.43 -10.91
C PHE A 49 -7.92 -9.03 -10.36
N VAL A 50 -9.04 -8.32 -10.24
CA VAL A 50 -9.09 -6.97 -9.66
C VAL A 50 -8.59 -6.98 -8.21
N LYS A 51 -8.97 -7.98 -7.40
CA LYS A 51 -8.46 -8.09 -6.01
C LYS A 51 -6.95 -8.33 -5.97
N MET A 52 -6.41 -9.12 -6.89
CA MET A 52 -4.97 -9.34 -7.01
C MET A 52 -4.23 -8.03 -7.31
N VAL A 53 -4.69 -7.27 -8.31
CA VAL A 53 -4.09 -5.98 -8.68
C VAL A 53 -4.26 -4.94 -7.56
N HIS A 54 -5.41 -4.88 -6.90
CA HIS A 54 -5.61 -4.07 -5.70
C HIS A 54 -4.50 -4.33 -4.66
N ASN A 55 -4.20 -5.59 -4.37
CA ASN A 55 -3.12 -5.91 -3.44
C ASN A 55 -1.74 -5.49 -3.96
N GLY A 56 -1.52 -5.52 -5.26
CA GLY A 56 -0.29 -4.98 -5.87
C GLY A 56 -0.14 -3.47 -5.64
N ILE A 57 -1.22 -2.71 -5.87
CA ILE A 57 -1.26 -1.27 -5.59
C ILE A 57 -1.01 -1.01 -4.10
N GLU A 58 -1.64 -1.78 -3.21
CA GLU A 58 -1.45 -1.67 -1.76
C GLU A 58 0.00 -1.93 -1.34
N TYR A 59 0.71 -2.88 -1.97
CA TYR A 59 2.13 -3.09 -1.74
C TYR A 59 2.96 -1.85 -2.09
N SER A 60 2.66 -1.23 -3.24
CA SER A 60 3.31 0.02 -3.66
C SER A 60 3.03 1.14 -2.65
N ASP A 61 1.79 1.31 -2.24
CA ASP A 61 1.41 2.33 -1.26
C ASP A 61 2.15 2.16 0.08
N MET A 62 2.20 0.94 0.61
CA MET A 62 2.95 0.65 1.84
C MET A 62 4.45 0.89 1.69
N GLN A 63 5.03 0.58 0.54
CA GLN A 63 6.45 0.87 0.26
C GLN A 63 6.71 2.38 0.23
N LEU A 64 5.86 3.15 -0.43
CA LEU A 64 5.96 4.61 -0.49
C LEU A 64 5.85 5.27 0.89
N ILE A 65 4.95 4.76 1.74
CA ILE A 65 4.83 5.17 3.15
C ILE A 65 6.11 4.85 3.93
N ALA A 66 6.66 3.64 3.74
CA ALA A 66 7.89 3.23 4.40
C ALA A 66 9.10 4.07 3.97
N GLU A 67 9.21 4.41 2.70
CA GLU A 67 10.26 5.31 2.18
C GLU A 67 10.10 6.74 2.71
N SER A 68 8.88 7.25 2.76
CA SER A 68 8.60 8.55 3.39
C SER A 68 9.00 8.58 4.86
N TYR A 69 8.69 7.51 5.61
CA TYR A 69 9.13 7.32 6.98
C TYR A 69 10.66 7.32 7.09
N ASP A 70 11.34 6.55 6.23
CA ASP A 70 12.80 6.40 6.27
C ASP A 70 13.51 7.73 5.97
N LEU A 71 13.03 8.50 5.01
CA LEU A 71 13.55 9.84 4.71
C LEU A 71 13.43 10.79 5.91
N MET A 72 12.30 10.81 6.59
CA MET A 72 12.11 11.62 7.79
C MET A 72 12.91 11.08 8.98
N ARG A 73 12.94 9.76 9.17
CA ARG A 73 13.62 9.10 10.29
C ARG A 73 15.14 9.28 10.19
N ARG A 74 15.74 8.96 9.07
CA ARG A 74 17.20 8.98 8.86
C ARG A 74 17.69 10.30 8.30
N GLY A 75 16.97 10.89 7.35
CA GLY A 75 17.37 12.14 6.74
C GLY A 75 17.23 13.34 7.65
N LEU A 76 16.14 13.43 8.40
CA LEU A 76 15.83 14.55 9.28
C LEU A 76 16.08 14.26 10.77
N GLY A 77 16.36 13.00 11.13
CA GLY A 77 16.59 12.59 12.53
C GLY A 77 15.34 12.63 13.42
N MET A 78 14.14 12.59 12.82
CA MET A 78 12.88 12.66 13.55
C MET A 78 12.61 11.36 14.32
N THR A 79 11.94 11.49 15.47
CA THR A 79 11.43 10.34 16.22
C THR A 79 10.20 9.74 15.53
N PRO A 80 9.88 8.45 15.78
CA PRO A 80 8.63 7.86 15.24
C PRO A 80 7.37 8.66 15.61
N ALA A 81 7.27 9.18 16.83
CA ALA A 81 6.12 9.97 17.24
C ALA A 81 6.00 11.30 16.46
N GLU A 82 7.10 12.02 16.26
CA GLU A 82 7.11 13.25 15.43
C GLU A 82 6.72 12.95 13.99
N ILE A 83 7.13 11.80 13.44
CA ILE A 83 6.72 11.35 12.11
C ILE A 83 5.23 10.97 12.12
N GLY A 84 4.75 10.36 13.21
CA GLY A 84 3.33 10.08 13.42
C GLY A 84 2.47 11.34 13.34
N ASP A 85 2.91 12.44 13.98
CA ASP A 85 2.24 13.75 13.91
C ASP A 85 2.18 14.28 12.47
N VAL A 86 3.23 14.06 11.65
CA VAL A 86 3.24 14.44 10.23
C VAL A 86 2.21 13.64 9.46
N PHE A 87 2.14 12.31 9.64
CA PHE A 87 1.15 11.47 8.97
C PHE A 87 -0.28 11.82 9.42
N GLU A 88 -0.49 12.15 10.70
CA GLU A 88 -1.80 12.62 11.18
C GLU A 88 -2.24 13.91 10.51
N GLU A 89 -1.32 14.87 10.29
CA GLU A 89 -1.64 16.09 9.52
C GLU A 89 -1.88 15.79 8.04
N TRP A 90 -1.10 14.88 7.43
CA TRP A 90 -1.31 14.48 6.04
C TRP A 90 -2.66 13.77 5.84
N ASN A 91 -3.16 13.04 6.84
CA ASN A 91 -4.48 12.41 6.79
C ASN A 91 -5.66 13.40 6.80
N LYS A 92 -5.39 14.70 6.94
CA LYS A 92 -6.38 15.78 6.82
C LYS A 92 -6.35 16.45 5.44
N THR A 93 -5.57 15.92 4.51
CA THR A 93 -5.33 16.46 3.17
C THR A 93 -5.75 15.47 2.10
N GLU A 94 -5.33 15.67 0.85
CA GLU A 94 -5.52 14.73 -0.26
C GLU A 94 -4.85 13.35 -0.07
N LEU A 95 -4.06 13.19 0.98
CA LEU A 95 -3.48 11.90 1.39
C LEU A 95 -4.37 11.12 2.36
N ASP A 96 -5.55 11.64 2.71
CA ASP A 96 -6.52 10.94 3.57
C ASP A 96 -6.75 9.52 3.06
N SER A 97 -6.41 8.55 3.89
CA SER A 97 -6.59 7.15 3.59
C SER A 97 -6.39 6.27 4.83
N TYR A 98 -7.00 5.09 4.80
CA TYR A 98 -6.85 4.10 5.87
C TYR A 98 -5.38 3.78 6.19
N LEU A 99 -4.50 3.64 5.17
CA LEU A 99 -3.09 3.32 5.42
C LEU A 99 -2.32 4.50 6.04
N ILE A 100 -2.65 5.73 5.71
CA ILE A 100 -2.06 6.91 6.36
C ILE A 100 -2.54 7.03 7.81
N GLU A 101 -3.84 6.82 8.06
CA GLU A 101 -4.42 6.83 9.41
C GLU A 101 -3.73 5.83 10.34
N ILE A 102 -3.70 4.55 9.94
CA ILE A 102 -3.07 3.51 10.77
C ILE A 102 -1.56 3.68 10.90
N THR A 103 -0.89 4.30 9.92
CA THR A 103 0.53 4.62 10.03
C THR A 103 0.77 5.62 11.16
N ALA A 104 -0.02 6.69 11.24
CA ALA A 104 0.06 7.65 12.35
C ALA A 104 -0.17 6.95 13.69
N GLU A 105 -1.21 6.12 13.82
CA GLU A 105 -1.50 5.37 15.04
C GLU A 105 -0.34 4.45 15.46
N VAL A 106 0.22 3.68 14.53
CA VAL A 106 1.33 2.75 14.81
C VAL A 106 2.58 3.48 15.27
N LEU A 107 2.89 4.63 14.67
CA LEU A 107 4.07 5.41 15.01
C LEU A 107 3.99 6.06 16.40
N HIS A 108 2.79 6.30 16.91
CA HIS A 108 2.58 6.77 18.29
C HIS A 108 2.60 5.64 19.33
N GLN A 109 2.60 4.37 18.93
CA GLN A 109 2.58 3.28 19.89
C GLN A 109 3.94 3.03 20.52
N ALA A 110 3.94 2.77 21.83
CA ALA A 110 5.10 2.29 22.55
C ALA A 110 4.95 0.80 22.91
N ASP A 111 6.03 0.05 22.80
CA ASP A 111 6.06 -1.32 23.31
C ASP A 111 5.91 -1.35 24.83
N LYS A 112 4.91 -2.06 25.32
CA LYS A 112 4.58 -2.13 26.75
C LYS A 112 5.66 -2.76 27.62
N LYS A 113 6.57 -3.55 27.02
CA LYS A 113 7.64 -4.24 27.76
C LYS A 113 8.91 -3.40 27.86
N THR A 114 9.26 -2.70 26.81
CA THR A 114 10.53 -1.96 26.70
C THR A 114 10.39 -0.45 26.86
N GLY A 115 9.17 0.08 26.65
CA GLY A 115 8.90 1.52 26.59
C GLY A 115 9.43 2.21 25.33
N LYS A 116 10.02 1.45 24.39
CA LYS A 116 10.52 1.99 23.11
C LYS A 116 9.36 2.16 22.11
N PRO A 117 9.53 3.00 21.06
CA PRO A 117 8.57 3.02 19.96
C PRO A 117 8.33 1.60 19.43
N LEU A 118 7.07 1.24 19.21
CA LEU A 118 6.70 -0.11 18.79
C LEU A 118 7.38 -0.48 17.46
N VAL A 119 7.45 0.46 16.53
CA VAL A 119 8.07 0.28 15.22
C VAL A 119 9.56 -0.08 15.30
N ASP A 120 10.27 0.33 16.37
CA ASP A 120 11.69 0.03 16.56
C ASP A 120 11.96 -1.36 17.18
N VAL A 121 10.92 -2.08 17.60
CA VAL A 121 11.05 -3.39 18.28
C VAL A 121 10.30 -4.54 17.58
N ILE A 122 9.53 -4.26 16.55
CA ILE A 122 8.90 -5.29 15.72
C ILE A 122 9.90 -5.89 14.74
N VAL A 123 9.56 -7.08 14.21
CA VAL A 123 10.40 -7.74 13.20
C VAL A 123 10.43 -6.91 11.92
N ASP A 124 11.63 -6.68 11.41
CA ASP A 124 11.91 -5.83 10.25
C ASP A 124 11.76 -6.56 8.91
N HIS A 125 10.71 -7.37 8.78
CA HIS A 125 10.39 -7.99 7.50
C HIS A 125 8.89 -7.96 7.20
N ALA A 126 8.53 -7.87 5.92
CA ALA A 126 7.18 -7.93 5.43
C ALA A 126 6.92 -9.22 4.66
N GLY A 127 5.91 -9.99 5.09
CA GLY A 127 5.56 -11.25 4.45
C GLY A 127 4.90 -11.06 3.08
N MET A 128 5.06 -12.05 2.20
CA MET A 128 4.35 -12.15 0.92
C MET A 128 3.41 -13.35 0.93
N LYS A 129 2.15 -13.13 0.53
CA LYS A 129 1.13 -14.20 0.43
C LYS A 129 0.85 -14.62 -1.02
N GLY A 130 1.54 -14.01 -2.00
CA GLY A 130 1.48 -14.36 -3.42
C GLY A 130 0.77 -13.36 -4.32
N THR A 131 -0.22 -12.59 -3.86
CA THR A 131 -1.00 -11.68 -4.71
C THR A 131 -0.18 -10.59 -5.38
N GLY A 132 0.76 -9.96 -4.67
CA GLY A 132 1.68 -8.99 -5.25
C GLY A 132 2.58 -9.61 -6.32
N THR A 133 3.09 -10.83 -6.07
CA THR A 133 3.88 -11.57 -7.05
C THR A 133 3.05 -11.88 -8.32
N TRP A 134 1.81 -12.32 -8.14
CA TRP A 134 0.92 -12.61 -9.28
C TRP A 134 0.59 -11.37 -10.09
N THR A 135 0.41 -10.21 -9.46
CA THR A 135 0.24 -8.92 -10.15
C THR A 135 1.42 -8.67 -11.07
N VAL A 136 2.66 -8.75 -10.57
CA VAL A 136 3.85 -8.51 -11.39
C VAL A 136 4.00 -9.55 -12.51
N GLN A 137 3.76 -10.83 -12.24
CA GLN A 137 3.83 -11.89 -13.25
C GLN A 137 2.81 -11.68 -14.37
N THR A 138 1.59 -11.29 -14.01
CA THR A 138 0.53 -11.03 -15.01
C THR A 138 0.82 -9.77 -15.80
N ALA A 139 1.30 -8.71 -15.15
CA ALA A 139 1.72 -7.49 -15.83
C ALA A 139 2.81 -7.77 -16.89
N LEU A 140 3.80 -8.62 -16.57
CA LEU A 140 4.81 -9.05 -17.54
C LEU A 140 4.20 -9.83 -18.70
N SER A 141 3.24 -10.70 -18.42
CA SER A 141 2.55 -11.50 -19.47
C SER A 141 1.69 -10.63 -20.39
N LEU A 142 1.12 -9.54 -19.86
CA LEU A 142 0.31 -8.57 -20.58
C LEU A 142 1.13 -7.42 -21.19
N ALA A 143 2.45 -7.41 -21.00
CA ALA A 143 3.35 -6.33 -21.38
C ALA A 143 2.96 -4.95 -20.80
N VAL A 144 2.41 -4.92 -19.57
CA VAL A 144 2.04 -3.69 -18.87
C VAL A 144 3.16 -3.27 -17.90
N PRO A 145 3.61 -2.01 -17.93
CA PRO A 145 4.63 -1.54 -17.01
C PRO A 145 4.02 -1.23 -15.63
N VAL A 146 4.38 -2.01 -14.61
CA VAL A 146 3.99 -1.83 -13.20
C VAL A 146 5.22 -1.62 -12.32
N THR A 147 6.08 -0.69 -12.69
CA THR A 147 7.40 -0.52 -12.08
C THR A 147 7.35 -0.25 -10.59
N GLY A 148 6.45 0.61 -10.10
CA GLY A 148 6.29 0.91 -8.67
C GLY A 148 5.79 -0.30 -7.89
N ILE A 149 4.82 -1.04 -8.43
CA ILE A 149 4.29 -2.27 -7.82
C ILE A 149 5.38 -3.35 -7.80
N ALA A 150 6.12 -3.53 -8.89
CA ALA A 150 7.19 -4.51 -8.96
C ALA A 150 8.31 -4.23 -7.96
N GLU A 151 8.74 -2.98 -7.84
CA GLU A 151 9.75 -2.57 -6.85
C GLU A 151 9.30 -2.88 -5.42
N ALA A 152 8.06 -2.57 -5.08
CA ALA A 152 7.50 -2.89 -3.75
C ALA A 152 7.49 -4.41 -3.47
N VAL A 153 7.20 -5.23 -4.48
CA VAL A 153 7.26 -6.71 -4.35
C VAL A 153 8.69 -7.18 -4.12
N PHE A 154 9.66 -6.64 -4.84
CA PHE A 154 11.07 -6.98 -4.65
C PHE A 154 11.61 -6.48 -3.31
N ALA A 155 11.24 -5.27 -2.88
CA ALA A 155 11.59 -4.74 -1.56
C ALA A 155 11.11 -5.65 -0.42
N ARG A 156 9.89 -6.20 -0.52
CA ARG A 156 9.40 -7.21 0.44
C ARG A 156 10.23 -8.49 0.42
N GLY A 157 10.58 -8.98 -0.77
CA GLY A 157 11.48 -10.11 -0.91
C GLY A 157 12.80 -9.86 -0.20
N LEU A 158 13.44 -8.73 -0.48
CA LEU A 158 14.69 -8.32 0.15
C LEU A 158 14.54 -8.17 1.68
N SER A 159 13.43 -7.63 2.16
CA SER A 159 13.18 -7.49 3.60
C SER A 159 13.15 -8.85 4.32
N SER A 160 12.73 -9.91 3.63
CA SER A 160 12.65 -11.26 4.19
C SER A 160 13.99 -11.97 4.26
N GLU A 161 15.03 -11.48 3.56
CA GLU A 161 16.40 -12.02 3.56
C GLU A 161 17.22 -11.51 4.76
N ALA A 162 16.72 -11.73 5.99
CA ALA A 162 17.30 -11.17 7.20
C ALA A 162 18.77 -11.58 7.41
N ASP A 163 19.09 -12.87 7.21
CA ASP A 163 20.44 -13.40 7.36
C ASP A 163 21.42 -12.78 6.34
N LEU A 164 20.95 -12.60 5.09
CA LEU A 164 21.75 -11.98 4.03
C LEU A 164 22.00 -10.51 4.34
N ARG A 165 20.99 -9.78 4.81
CA ARG A 165 21.12 -8.36 5.22
C ARG A 165 22.08 -8.21 6.41
N GLU A 166 21.99 -9.10 7.41
CA GLU A 166 22.91 -9.10 8.56
C GLU A 166 24.34 -9.39 8.14
N GLU A 167 24.56 -10.36 7.25
CA GLU A 167 25.90 -10.69 6.75
C GLU A 167 26.48 -9.52 5.92
N ALA A 168 25.67 -8.90 5.06
CA ALA A 168 26.10 -7.72 4.29
C ALA A 168 26.48 -6.54 5.21
N ALA A 169 25.70 -6.32 6.29
CA ALA A 169 26.02 -5.27 7.26
C ALA A 169 27.37 -5.50 7.97
N LYS A 170 27.76 -6.76 8.23
CA LYS A 170 29.05 -7.13 8.84
C LYS A 170 30.24 -6.82 7.91
N GLN A 171 30.03 -6.73 6.61
CA GLN A 171 31.09 -6.39 5.64
C GLN A 171 31.51 -4.90 5.67
N GLY A 172 30.81 -4.09 6.44
CA GLY A 172 31.18 -2.68 6.67
C GLY A 172 31.03 -1.78 5.44
N PHE A 173 30.11 -2.10 4.54
CA PHE A 173 29.77 -1.18 3.45
C PHE A 173 29.23 0.14 4.02
N ASN A 174 29.84 1.25 3.61
CA ASN A 174 29.37 2.56 3.99
C ASN A 174 28.08 2.88 3.23
N GLY A 175 26.97 2.98 3.95
CA GLY A 175 25.73 3.55 3.45
C GLY A 175 25.75 5.10 3.59
N PRO A 176 24.67 5.77 3.13
CA PRO A 176 24.49 7.18 3.44
C PRO A 176 24.41 7.38 4.96
N ASP A 177 25.08 8.42 5.47
CA ASP A 177 25.09 8.77 6.90
C ASP A 177 23.75 9.33 7.41
N GLY A 178 22.84 9.61 6.51
CA GLY A 178 21.43 9.92 6.76
C GLY A 178 21.15 11.35 7.23
N ASN A 179 22.07 12.01 7.90
CA ASN A 179 21.81 13.34 8.47
C ASN A 179 22.04 14.45 7.42
N LEU A 180 20.94 15.10 7.00
CA LEU A 180 20.99 16.18 6.03
C LEU A 180 21.44 17.55 6.61
N ASN A 181 21.51 17.67 7.94
CA ASN A 181 21.91 18.90 8.64
C ASN A 181 21.15 20.17 8.20
N LEU A 182 19.86 20.04 7.96
CA LEU A 182 18.98 21.11 7.51
C LEU A 182 18.57 22.04 8.67
N THR A 183 18.37 23.32 8.37
CA THR A 183 17.68 24.27 9.25
C THR A 183 16.20 23.88 9.43
N ASP A 184 15.53 24.45 10.43
CA ASP A 184 14.11 24.13 10.69
C ASP A 184 13.19 24.50 9.51
N ASP A 185 13.49 25.57 8.78
CA ASP A 185 12.69 25.95 7.60
C ASP A 185 12.97 25.02 6.42
N GLU A 186 14.22 24.59 6.23
CA GLU A 186 14.56 23.60 5.23
C GLU A 186 13.96 22.22 5.54
N LYS A 187 13.89 21.82 6.81
CA LYS A 187 13.19 20.59 7.24
C LYS A 187 11.71 20.63 6.88
N LYS A 188 11.03 21.74 7.17
CA LYS A 188 9.62 21.92 6.80
C LYS A 188 9.41 21.84 5.28
N ALA A 189 10.28 22.49 4.51
CA ALA A 189 10.22 22.42 3.05
C ALA A 189 10.44 20.98 2.56
N PHE A 190 11.40 20.26 3.13
CA PHE A 190 11.68 18.87 2.76
C PHE A 190 10.53 17.91 3.12
N ILE A 191 9.86 18.11 4.27
CA ILE A 191 8.67 17.34 4.63
C ILE A 191 7.54 17.59 3.62
N GLU A 192 7.37 18.83 3.18
CA GLU A 192 6.38 19.16 2.14
C GLU A 192 6.75 18.53 0.79
N ASP A 193 8.02 18.50 0.42
CA ASP A 193 8.49 17.81 -0.80
C ASP A 193 8.21 16.30 -0.72
N ILE A 194 8.43 15.67 0.45
CA ILE A 194 8.07 14.26 0.67
C ILE A 194 6.56 14.05 0.51
N ARG A 195 5.74 14.93 1.06
CA ARG A 195 4.27 14.87 0.94
C ARG A 195 3.83 14.88 -0.52
N GLN A 196 4.35 15.81 -1.30
CA GLN A 196 4.03 15.93 -2.73
C GLN A 196 4.53 14.72 -3.52
N ALA A 197 5.73 14.24 -3.22
CA ALA A 197 6.29 13.05 -3.85
C ALA A 197 5.46 11.80 -3.54
N LEU A 198 5.03 11.62 -2.28
CA LEU A 198 4.15 10.52 -1.87
C LEU A 198 2.82 10.58 -2.63
N TYR A 199 2.17 11.74 -2.68
CA TYR A 199 0.92 11.92 -3.40
C TYR A 199 1.04 11.58 -4.89
N ALA A 200 2.05 12.16 -5.56
CA ALA A 200 2.29 11.89 -6.97
C ALA A 200 2.58 10.40 -7.24
N SER A 201 3.36 9.76 -6.37
CA SER A 201 3.71 8.34 -6.50
C SER A 201 2.51 7.42 -6.27
N LYS A 202 1.61 7.75 -5.33
CA LYS A 202 0.33 7.04 -5.15
C LYS A 202 -0.52 7.10 -6.43
N ILE A 203 -0.65 8.28 -7.05
CA ILE A 203 -1.37 8.43 -8.33
C ILE A 203 -0.76 7.52 -9.39
N VAL A 204 0.57 7.45 -9.49
CA VAL A 204 1.26 6.57 -10.45
C VAL A 204 0.99 5.10 -10.16
N ALA A 205 1.02 4.68 -8.88
CA ALA A 205 0.73 3.30 -8.50
C ALA A 205 -0.70 2.87 -8.89
N TYR A 206 -1.69 3.73 -8.63
CA TYR A 206 -3.07 3.50 -9.07
C TYR A 206 -3.18 3.44 -10.60
N ALA A 207 -2.54 4.37 -11.31
CA ALA A 207 -2.56 4.39 -12.78
C ALA A 207 -1.95 3.10 -13.36
N GLN A 208 -0.87 2.57 -12.79
CA GLN A 208 -0.27 1.30 -13.20
C GLN A 208 -1.22 0.13 -12.99
N GLY A 209 -1.87 0.05 -11.83
CA GLY A 209 -2.85 -1.00 -11.55
C GLY A 209 -4.09 -0.92 -12.43
N PHE A 210 -4.66 0.25 -12.64
CA PHE A 210 -5.79 0.42 -13.53
C PHE A 210 -5.45 0.10 -14.99
N ASN A 211 -4.24 0.45 -15.45
CA ASN A 211 -3.76 0.04 -16.76
C ASN A 211 -3.67 -1.48 -16.90
N GLU A 212 -3.21 -2.18 -15.88
CA GLU A 212 -3.18 -3.65 -15.87
C GLU A 212 -4.57 -4.25 -15.90
N ILE A 213 -5.53 -3.72 -15.11
CA ILE A 213 -6.93 -4.16 -15.12
C ILE A 213 -7.55 -3.94 -16.51
N THR A 214 -7.34 -2.78 -17.14
CA THR A 214 -7.87 -2.46 -18.46
C THR A 214 -7.33 -3.42 -19.52
N THR A 215 -6.02 -3.64 -19.55
CA THR A 215 -5.38 -4.54 -20.51
C THR A 215 -5.86 -5.98 -20.33
N ALA A 216 -6.00 -6.43 -19.09
CA ALA A 216 -6.54 -7.75 -18.78
C ALA A 216 -8.02 -7.89 -19.18
N ALA A 217 -8.81 -6.84 -18.97
CA ALA A 217 -10.22 -6.83 -19.37
C ALA A 217 -10.37 -7.01 -20.90
N GLU A 218 -9.53 -6.34 -21.69
CA GLU A 218 -9.48 -6.50 -23.14
C GLU A 218 -9.04 -7.92 -23.54
N GLU A 219 -7.96 -8.44 -22.93
CA GLU A 219 -7.40 -9.77 -23.25
C GLU A 219 -8.35 -10.91 -22.93
N TYR A 220 -9.05 -10.81 -21.78
CA TYR A 220 -9.92 -11.89 -21.30
C TYR A 220 -11.40 -11.68 -21.62
N GLY A 221 -11.76 -10.59 -22.29
CA GLY A 221 -13.13 -10.27 -22.66
C GLY A 221 -14.04 -9.96 -21.46
N TRP A 222 -13.51 -9.28 -20.46
CA TRP A 222 -14.28 -8.81 -19.31
C TRP A 222 -14.77 -7.38 -19.54
N ASP A 223 -16.01 -7.12 -19.12
CA ASP A 223 -16.59 -5.78 -19.10
C ASP A 223 -16.49 -5.24 -17.66
N ILE A 224 -15.38 -4.58 -17.35
CA ILE A 224 -15.08 -4.06 -16.02
C ILE A 224 -15.33 -2.55 -15.99
N ASP A 225 -16.24 -2.11 -15.12
CA ASP A 225 -16.45 -0.68 -14.83
C ASP A 225 -15.39 -0.18 -13.86
N LEU A 226 -14.35 0.49 -14.39
CA LEU A 226 -13.26 1.01 -13.58
C LEU A 226 -13.70 2.08 -12.58
N ALA A 227 -14.73 2.86 -12.90
CA ALA A 227 -15.25 3.87 -11.98
C ALA A 227 -15.97 3.22 -10.79
N ALA A 228 -16.62 2.07 -11.00
CA ALA A 228 -17.23 1.31 -9.92
C ALA A 228 -16.21 0.51 -9.09
N VAL A 229 -15.01 0.28 -9.62
CA VAL A 229 -13.90 -0.40 -8.93
C VAL A 229 -13.13 0.57 -8.04
N ALA A 230 -12.96 1.82 -8.47
CA ALA A 230 -12.27 2.88 -7.74
C ALA A 230 -13.02 3.30 -6.48
#